data_24f82fe4984b26050450d2b3e287f320
#
_entry.id   24f82fe4984b26050450d2b3e287f320
#
_cell.length_a   1.000
_cell.length_b   1.000
_cell.length_c   1.000
_cell.angle_alpha   90.00
_cell.angle_beta   90.00
_cell.angle_gamma   90.00
#
_symmetry.space_group_name_H-M   'P 1'
#
loop_
_entity.id
_entity.type
_entity.pdbx_description
1 polymer ?
#
loop_
_entity_poly.entity_id
_entity_poly.type
_entity_poly.pdbx_seq_one_letter_code
_entity_poly.pdbx_strand_id
1 'polypeptide(L)'
;MLTDTAIRRLESIGQVAKSGKRINGLFRLMESEIVWLEAYARIYANKGAITQGVNQNTLDGFSYERVRTLINQLRDGTYHPKPTRRVFIPKANGKLRPLGLPTGDDKLVQEVVRILLEKIYEPLFSKYSHGFRPRRSTHTALDQIDSTWNGTKWIVNVDIQGFFDNMNHKLLLDLLSKKIEDKRFLNLIGSLLQAGYLEEWKFHGTYSGTPQGGICSPILSNIYLNELDIFLENLAKEFNTGARRRANPLYKHYTHRIRVIRKQVDAGMRDQKTVQEEISALEKVRRPLPSGDPLDPSFKRLHFCRYADDFVIGVIGSKREAEAIMGAVKTFISTTLKLNIAEEKSHIVHASKGTSFLGYTIKTYTGRKIIKTRRGSRHIRMKSVSKQLQLHIPAGRLEKFCTSKKYGNYQKLKARHRTQFLNQSEVEIISAYNAELRGLANYYALATGAKARISKLYRLWQVSLFKTLAAKRKTTVNKVATSLRLDDGGYGIHYQVKGQMRTLRLFRLKTWEQPRVDSSELDVEPNLALFIMTKSELIQRLNANKCEYCETETGPFEVHHVRGLKSIRPGKELWQRIMIARNRKTLILCKRCHQLLTAGKLPPPEALRCR
;
A
#
# COMPACT_ATOMS: atom_id res chain seq x y z
N MET A 1 20.49 -24.59 19.26
CA MET A 1 20.14 -23.91 20.54
C MET A 1 20.07 -22.38 20.45
N LEU A 2 21.11 -21.65 20.00
CA LEU A 2 21.03 -20.18 19.85
C LEU A 2 19.93 -19.71 18.90
N THR A 3 19.67 -20.45 17.84
CA THR A 3 18.64 -20.15 16.83
C THR A 3 17.23 -20.16 17.40
N ASP A 4 16.90 -21.18 18.22
CA ASP A 4 15.56 -21.28 18.85
C ASP A 4 15.34 -20.20 19.90
N THR A 5 16.38 -19.82 20.63
CA THR A 5 16.30 -18.75 21.64
C THR A 5 16.05 -17.39 20.98
N ALA A 6 16.70 -17.08 19.86
CA ALA A 6 16.50 -15.82 19.14
C ALA A 6 15.08 -15.74 18.56
N ILE A 7 14.55 -16.83 18.03
CA ILE A 7 13.18 -16.92 17.48
C ILE A 7 12.17 -16.68 18.61
N ARG A 8 12.26 -17.44 19.72
CA ARG A 8 11.37 -17.27 20.88
C ARG A 8 11.41 -15.83 21.42
N ARG A 9 12.62 -15.24 21.46
CA ARG A 9 12.78 -13.85 21.88
C ARG A 9 12.08 -12.87 20.93
N LEU A 10 12.25 -13.04 19.62
CA LEU A 10 11.55 -12.23 18.61
C LEU A 10 10.03 -12.35 18.72
N GLU A 11 9.50 -13.52 19.04
CA GLU A 11 8.07 -13.75 19.24
C GLU A 11 7.54 -13.06 20.50
N SER A 12 8.32 -13.08 21.59
CA SER A 12 7.90 -12.50 22.87
C SER A 12 7.97 -10.96 22.90
N ILE A 13 8.77 -10.32 22.03
CA ILE A 13 8.98 -8.86 22.05
C ILE A 13 7.66 -8.07 21.98
N GLY A 14 6.75 -8.47 21.10
CA GLY A 14 5.46 -7.78 20.93
C GLY A 14 4.61 -7.82 22.20
N GLN A 15 4.58 -8.95 22.89
CA GLN A 15 3.85 -9.10 24.15
C GLN A 15 4.47 -8.27 25.28
N VAL A 16 5.81 -8.26 25.37
CA VAL A 16 6.54 -7.41 26.32
C VAL A 16 6.26 -5.93 26.04
N ALA A 17 6.24 -5.50 24.77
CA ALA A 17 5.90 -4.13 24.39
C ALA A 17 4.47 -3.74 24.83
N LYS A 18 3.49 -4.63 24.62
CA LYS A 18 2.09 -4.43 25.06
C LYS A 18 1.94 -4.33 26.57
N SER A 19 2.74 -5.07 27.33
CA SER A 19 2.70 -4.98 28.81
C SER A 19 3.26 -3.68 29.38
N GLY A 20 3.73 -2.77 28.51
CA GLY A 20 4.30 -1.48 28.92
C GLY A 20 5.77 -1.54 29.36
N LYS A 21 6.36 -2.72 29.46
CA LYS A 21 7.77 -2.89 29.83
C LYS A 21 8.71 -2.43 28.73
N ARG A 22 9.84 -1.86 29.15
CA ARG A 22 10.92 -1.50 28.22
C ARG A 22 11.68 -2.75 27.76
N ILE A 23 12.16 -2.70 26.55
CA ILE A 23 12.81 -3.84 25.89
C ILE A 23 14.31 -3.62 25.87
N ASN A 24 15.05 -4.63 26.33
CA ASN A 24 16.50 -4.67 26.32
C ASN A 24 17.03 -5.85 25.48
N GLY A 25 18.32 -5.86 25.15
CA GLY A 25 18.98 -6.94 24.44
C GLY A 25 18.62 -7.05 22.96
N LEU A 26 18.16 -5.97 22.33
CA LEU A 26 17.90 -5.91 20.88
C LEU A 26 19.18 -6.02 20.08
N PHE A 27 20.25 -5.38 20.55
CA PHE A 27 21.55 -5.45 19.91
C PHE A 27 22.09 -6.90 19.88
N ARG A 28 21.88 -7.65 20.96
CA ARG A 28 22.23 -9.09 21.01
C ARG A 28 21.45 -9.93 19.99
N LEU A 29 20.20 -9.55 19.67
CA LEU A 29 19.44 -10.22 18.60
C LEU A 29 20.02 -9.94 17.21
N MET A 30 20.67 -8.82 17.01
CA MET A 30 21.38 -8.52 15.76
C MET A 30 22.62 -9.40 15.56
N GLU A 31 23.14 -10.07 16.60
CA GLU A 31 24.22 -11.04 16.48
C GLU A 31 23.75 -12.41 15.94
N SER A 32 22.44 -12.62 15.83
CA SER A 32 21.87 -13.87 15.32
C SER A 32 21.76 -13.85 13.80
N GLU A 33 22.51 -14.72 13.11
CA GLU A 33 22.51 -14.84 11.64
C GLU A 33 21.10 -15.01 11.05
N ILE A 34 20.18 -15.66 11.79
CA ILE A 34 18.82 -15.90 11.31
C ILE A 34 18.04 -14.60 11.02
N VAL A 35 18.29 -13.55 11.79
CA VAL A 35 17.64 -12.24 11.58
C VAL A 35 18.15 -11.60 10.27
N TRP A 36 19.41 -11.82 9.93
CA TRP A 36 20.00 -11.34 8.68
C TRP A 36 19.53 -12.11 7.45
N LEU A 37 19.35 -13.42 7.59
CA LEU A 37 18.76 -14.23 6.53
C LEU A 37 17.32 -13.81 6.25
N GLU A 38 16.54 -13.53 7.29
CA GLU A 38 15.20 -12.97 7.14
C GLU A 38 15.24 -11.58 6.50
N ALA A 39 16.14 -10.71 6.95
CA ALA A 39 16.32 -9.39 6.38
C ALA A 39 16.63 -9.48 4.88
N TYR A 40 17.56 -10.33 4.49
CA TYR A 40 17.88 -10.54 3.08
C TYR A 40 16.68 -11.10 2.29
N ALA A 41 15.98 -12.11 2.84
CA ALA A 41 14.81 -12.71 2.21
C ALA A 41 13.69 -11.70 1.93
N ARG A 42 13.54 -10.67 2.77
CA ARG A 42 12.54 -9.61 2.59
C ARG A 42 12.91 -8.60 1.50
N ILE A 43 14.20 -8.32 1.31
CA ILE A 43 14.61 -7.21 0.44
C ILE A 43 15.27 -7.63 -0.88
N TYR A 44 15.75 -8.88 -1.03
CA TYR A 44 16.46 -9.31 -2.23
C TYR A 44 15.63 -9.20 -3.52
N ALA A 45 14.32 -9.40 -3.43
CA ALA A 45 13.43 -9.36 -4.59
C ALA A 45 13.05 -7.92 -5.01
N ASN A 46 13.37 -6.91 -4.20
CA ASN A 46 13.03 -5.52 -4.46
C ASN A 46 13.80 -4.97 -5.67
N LYS A 47 13.18 -4.06 -6.41
CA LYS A 47 13.81 -3.41 -7.58
C LYS A 47 15.11 -2.67 -7.23
N GLY A 48 15.23 -2.21 -5.99
CA GLY A 48 16.41 -1.53 -5.47
C GLY A 48 17.52 -2.45 -4.94
N ALA A 49 17.36 -3.77 -4.98
CA ALA A 49 18.30 -4.73 -4.40
C ALA A 49 19.73 -4.55 -4.93
N ILE A 50 19.87 -4.46 -6.26
CA ILE A 50 21.15 -4.26 -6.94
C ILE A 50 21.42 -2.80 -7.34
N THR A 51 20.68 -1.85 -6.77
CA THR A 51 20.96 -0.42 -6.99
C THR A 51 22.09 0.01 -6.06
N GLN A 52 23.16 0.53 -6.65
CA GLN A 52 24.34 1.02 -5.93
C GLN A 52 24.03 2.26 -5.11
N GLY A 53 24.61 2.33 -3.91
CA GLY A 53 24.69 3.53 -3.08
C GLY A 53 25.84 4.45 -3.50
N VAL A 54 26.62 4.91 -2.53
CA VAL A 54 27.84 5.72 -2.75
C VAL A 54 29.02 4.87 -3.23
N ASN A 55 28.94 3.56 -3.09
CA ASN A 55 29.94 2.59 -3.56
C ASN A 55 29.24 1.52 -4.42
N GLN A 56 30.03 0.60 -4.93
CA GLN A 56 29.53 -0.51 -5.77
C GLN A 56 28.86 -1.64 -4.98
N ASN A 57 28.86 -1.57 -3.64
CA ASN A 57 28.27 -2.58 -2.77
C ASN A 57 26.74 -2.58 -2.94
N THR A 58 26.20 -3.73 -3.32
CA THR A 58 24.75 -3.97 -3.48
C THR A 58 24.36 -5.24 -2.70
N LEU A 59 23.12 -5.73 -2.88
CA LEU A 59 22.73 -7.02 -2.29
C LEU A 59 23.25 -8.24 -3.08
N ASP A 60 23.89 -8.02 -4.23
CA ASP A 60 24.64 -9.07 -4.92
C ASP A 60 25.84 -9.52 -4.09
N GLY A 61 26.22 -10.79 -4.14
CA GLY A 61 27.28 -11.33 -3.30
C GLY A 61 26.89 -11.52 -1.82
N PHE A 62 25.59 -11.66 -1.51
CA PHE A 62 25.17 -12.03 -0.15
C PHE A 62 25.66 -13.42 0.22
N SER A 63 26.28 -13.54 1.40
CA SER A 63 26.83 -14.78 1.93
C SER A 63 26.81 -14.78 3.46
N TYR A 64 26.97 -15.94 4.06
CA TYR A 64 27.17 -16.06 5.52
C TYR A 64 28.43 -15.36 6.00
N GLU A 65 29.51 -15.39 5.22
CA GLU A 65 30.77 -14.68 5.53
C GLU A 65 30.53 -13.17 5.65
N ARG A 66 29.78 -12.59 4.69
CA ARG A 66 29.39 -11.17 4.71
C ARG A 66 28.56 -10.82 5.94
N VAL A 67 27.60 -11.67 6.30
CA VAL A 67 26.77 -11.49 7.50
C VAL A 67 27.63 -11.49 8.76
N ARG A 68 28.55 -12.46 8.91
CA ARG A 68 29.45 -12.54 10.06
C ARG A 68 30.37 -11.34 10.16
N THR A 69 30.87 -10.85 9.03
CA THR A 69 31.67 -9.63 8.98
C THR A 69 30.88 -8.44 9.52
N LEU A 70 29.64 -8.25 9.07
CA LEU A 70 28.79 -7.16 9.56
C LEU A 70 28.43 -7.30 11.05
N ILE A 71 28.17 -8.51 11.52
CA ILE A 71 27.91 -8.79 12.94
C ILE A 71 29.15 -8.44 13.77
N ASN A 72 30.35 -8.81 13.35
CA ASN A 72 31.60 -8.49 14.04
C ASN A 72 31.82 -6.98 14.08
N GLN A 73 31.68 -6.28 12.94
CA GLN A 73 31.81 -4.83 12.89
C GLN A 73 30.83 -4.11 13.82
N LEU A 74 29.59 -4.58 13.91
CA LEU A 74 28.60 -4.05 14.85
C LEU A 74 29.02 -4.32 16.31
N ARG A 75 29.51 -5.55 16.61
CA ARG A 75 29.96 -5.94 17.94
C ARG A 75 31.13 -5.11 18.41
N ASP A 76 32.12 -4.90 17.53
CA ASP A 76 33.37 -4.20 17.84
C ASP A 76 33.23 -2.67 17.74
N GLY A 77 32.06 -2.17 17.30
CA GLY A 77 31.80 -0.74 17.13
C GLY A 77 32.48 -0.11 15.91
N THR A 78 33.03 -0.92 15.01
CA THR A 78 33.72 -0.45 13.78
C THR A 78 32.76 -0.26 12.59
N TYR A 79 31.50 -0.66 12.74
CA TYR A 79 30.48 -0.38 11.73
C TYR A 79 30.09 1.11 11.74
N HIS A 80 30.30 1.79 10.62
CA HIS A 80 29.86 3.15 10.39
C HIS A 80 28.95 3.22 9.16
N PRO A 81 27.69 3.65 9.31
CA PRO A 81 26.78 3.83 8.19
C PRO A 81 27.37 4.78 7.15
N LYS A 82 27.26 4.42 5.88
CA LYS A 82 27.73 5.28 4.79
C LYS A 82 26.66 6.31 4.41
N PRO A 83 27.05 7.51 3.93
CA PRO A 83 26.10 8.46 3.38
C PRO A 83 25.25 7.84 2.28
N THR A 84 23.97 8.24 2.18
CA THR A 84 23.14 7.78 1.08
C THR A 84 23.44 8.54 -0.20
N ARG A 85 23.44 7.89 -1.35
CA ARG A 85 23.55 8.56 -2.65
C ARG A 85 22.20 9.18 -3.02
N ARG A 86 22.15 10.51 -3.16
CA ARG A 86 20.92 11.23 -3.54
C ARG A 86 20.69 11.14 -5.05
N VAL A 87 19.46 10.77 -5.43
CA VAL A 87 18.97 10.81 -6.81
C VAL A 87 17.61 11.48 -6.84
N PHE A 88 17.25 12.06 -7.98
CA PHE A 88 15.98 12.77 -8.13
C PHE A 88 15.02 12.00 -9.02
N ILE A 89 13.78 11.83 -8.56
CA ILE A 89 12.70 11.19 -9.31
C ILE A 89 11.61 12.23 -9.62
N PRO A 90 11.19 12.37 -10.89
CA PRO A 90 10.15 13.33 -11.24
C PRO A 90 8.80 12.95 -10.61
N LYS A 91 8.15 13.92 -9.97
CA LYS A 91 6.75 13.82 -9.50
C LYS A 91 5.79 14.07 -10.67
N ALA A 92 4.53 13.66 -10.49
CA ALA A 92 3.47 13.87 -11.50
C ALA A 92 3.20 15.36 -11.83
N ASN A 93 3.60 16.28 -10.96
CA ASN A 93 3.48 17.73 -11.13
C ASN A 93 4.76 18.40 -11.69
N GLY A 94 5.73 17.61 -12.17
CA GLY A 94 7.00 18.09 -12.70
C GLY A 94 8.07 18.43 -11.65
N LYS A 95 7.74 18.55 -10.37
CA LYS A 95 8.73 18.75 -9.30
C LYS A 95 9.53 17.46 -9.09
N LEU A 96 10.76 17.60 -8.64
CA LEU A 96 11.64 16.49 -8.31
C LEU A 96 11.41 16.02 -6.86
N ARG A 97 11.56 14.71 -6.65
CA ARG A 97 11.59 14.10 -5.31
C ARG A 97 12.98 13.56 -5.07
N PRO A 98 13.70 14.03 -4.04
CA PRO A 98 14.96 13.43 -3.67
C PRO A 98 14.72 12.01 -3.12
N LEU A 99 15.60 11.08 -3.49
CA LEU A 99 15.60 9.70 -3.00
C LEU A 99 17.01 9.35 -2.57
N GLY A 100 17.22 8.93 -1.33
CA GLY A 100 18.50 8.45 -0.81
C GLY A 100 18.65 6.95 -1.07
N LEU A 101 19.75 6.56 -1.67
CA LEU A 101 20.10 5.17 -1.97
C LEU A 101 21.21 4.70 -1.02
N PRO A 102 20.90 3.84 -0.01
CA PRO A 102 21.90 3.25 0.88
C PRO A 102 22.78 2.24 0.14
N THR A 103 23.95 1.94 0.69
CA THR A 103 24.81 0.82 0.23
C THR A 103 24.14 -0.53 0.49
N GLY A 104 24.66 -1.62 -0.06
CA GLY A 104 24.11 -2.96 0.15
C GLY A 104 24.16 -3.39 1.62
N ASP A 105 25.27 -3.09 2.31
CA ASP A 105 25.44 -3.41 3.74
C ASP A 105 24.49 -2.58 4.60
N ASP A 106 24.39 -1.27 4.32
CA ASP A 106 23.45 -0.41 5.05
C ASP A 106 22.00 -0.83 4.82
N LYS A 107 21.65 -1.34 3.62
CA LYS A 107 20.32 -1.92 3.38
C LYS A 107 20.04 -3.12 4.28
N LEU A 108 21.01 -4.00 4.47
CA LEU A 108 20.88 -5.17 5.34
C LEU A 108 20.73 -4.75 6.81
N VAL A 109 21.62 -3.87 7.31
CA VAL A 109 21.56 -3.36 8.69
C VAL A 109 20.24 -2.65 8.96
N GLN A 110 19.82 -1.77 8.06
CA GLN A 110 18.53 -1.07 8.18
C GLN A 110 17.33 -2.03 8.18
N GLU A 111 17.39 -3.11 7.39
CA GLU A 111 16.29 -4.10 7.38
C GLU A 111 16.25 -4.90 8.69
N VAL A 112 17.41 -5.27 9.25
CA VAL A 112 17.49 -5.91 10.59
C VAL A 112 16.89 -4.98 11.64
N VAL A 113 17.28 -3.71 11.67
CA VAL A 113 16.71 -2.69 12.57
C VAL A 113 15.20 -2.58 12.36
N ARG A 114 14.74 -2.54 11.10
CA ARG A 114 13.31 -2.46 10.77
C ARG A 114 12.52 -3.66 11.31
N ILE A 115 13.05 -4.87 11.17
CA ILE A 115 12.42 -6.10 11.69
C ILE A 115 12.23 -6.00 13.20
N LEU A 116 13.24 -5.59 13.94
CA LEU A 116 13.18 -5.49 15.39
C LEU A 116 12.19 -4.40 15.84
N LEU A 117 12.24 -3.22 15.20
CA LEU A 117 11.30 -2.14 15.48
C LEU A 117 9.85 -2.52 15.14
N GLU A 118 9.64 -3.23 14.02
CA GLU A 118 8.30 -3.70 13.62
C GLU A 118 7.70 -4.64 14.68
N LYS A 119 8.51 -5.52 15.26
CA LYS A 119 8.07 -6.40 16.36
C LYS A 119 7.65 -5.64 17.60
N ILE A 120 8.32 -4.54 17.91
CA ILE A 120 8.02 -3.71 19.09
C ILE A 120 6.77 -2.86 18.87
N TYR A 121 6.71 -2.17 17.73
CA TYR A 121 5.77 -1.07 17.53
C TYR A 121 4.51 -1.45 16.77
N GLU A 122 4.52 -2.51 15.92
CA GLU A 122 3.32 -2.91 15.19
C GLU A 122 2.11 -3.19 16.10
N PRO A 123 2.29 -3.86 17.26
CA PRO A 123 1.19 -4.07 18.22
C PRO A 123 0.72 -2.81 18.95
N LEU A 124 1.50 -1.73 18.91
CA LEU A 124 1.24 -0.47 19.62
C LEU A 124 0.62 0.62 18.72
N PHE A 125 0.72 0.45 17.41
CA PHE A 125 0.20 1.44 16.47
C PHE A 125 -1.32 1.50 16.48
N SER A 126 -1.83 2.74 16.34
CA SER A 126 -3.26 3.00 16.18
C SER A 126 -3.86 2.17 15.04
N LYS A 127 -5.07 1.64 15.25
CA LYS A 127 -5.83 0.95 14.20
C LYS A 127 -6.22 1.88 13.03
N TYR A 128 -6.14 3.18 13.22
CA TYR A 128 -6.45 4.20 12.22
C TYR A 128 -5.23 4.61 11.38
N SER A 129 -4.06 4.02 11.64
CA SER A 129 -2.83 4.19 10.86
C SER A 129 -2.63 3.03 9.90
N HIS A 130 -2.45 3.30 8.61
CA HIS A 130 -2.42 2.27 7.55
C HIS A 130 -1.14 2.25 6.70
N GLY A 131 -0.42 3.38 6.59
CA GLY A 131 0.76 3.47 5.73
C GLY A 131 1.94 2.65 6.24
N PHE A 132 2.63 1.95 5.35
CA PHE A 132 3.86 1.20 5.63
C PHE A 132 3.76 0.12 6.71
N ARG A 133 2.57 -0.40 6.94
CA ARG A 133 2.32 -1.44 7.93
C ARG A 133 1.99 -2.79 7.25
N PRO A 134 2.36 -3.92 7.87
CA PRO A 134 1.99 -5.24 7.37
C PRO A 134 0.47 -5.38 7.19
N ARG A 135 0.03 -6.07 6.13
CA ARG A 135 -1.37 -6.33 5.79
C ARG A 135 -2.24 -5.08 5.59
N ARG A 136 -1.70 -3.86 5.78
CA ARG A 136 -2.42 -2.60 5.56
C ARG A 136 -2.07 -1.99 4.20
N SER A 137 -3.00 -1.28 3.62
CA SER A 137 -2.88 -0.70 2.28
C SER A 137 -3.71 0.57 2.15
N THR A 138 -3.61 1.24 1.01
CA THR A 138 -4.52 2.34 0.67
C THR A 138 -5.98 1.91 0.70
N HIS A 139 -6.27 0.66 0.32
CA HIS A 139 -7.63 0.13 0.35
C HIS A 139 -8.14 -0.09 1.77
N THR A 140 -7.32 -0.55 2.70
CA THR A 140 -7.76 -0.70 4.10
C THR A 140 -8.07 0.65 4.74
N ALA A 141 -7.30 1.71 4.41
CA ALA A 141 -7.57 3.06 4.86
C ALA A 141 -8.90 3.60 4.29
N LEU A 142 -9.12 3.41 2.99
CA LEU A 142 -10.32 3.86 2.32
C LEU A 142 -11.56 3.07 2.75
N ASP A 143 -11.45 1.77 2.98
CA ASP A 143 -12.52 0.92 3.50
C ASP A 143 -12.95 1.36 4.91
N GLN A 144 -11.99 1.68 5.77
CA GLN A 144 -12.27 2.26 7.08
C GLN A 144 -13.10 3.55 6.95
N ILE A 145 -12.73 4.44 6.03
CA ILE A 145 -13.47 5.69 5.80
C ILE A 145 -14.89 5.39 5.30
N ASP A 146 -15.02 4.52 4.30
CA ASP A 146 -16.32 4.17 3.69
C ASP A 146 -17.28 3.51 4.69
N SER A 147 -16.75 2.63 5.55
CA SER A 147 -17.54 1.88 6.52
C SER A 147 -17.90 2.67 7.78
N THR A 148 -17.00 3.52 8.30
CA THR A 148 -17.15 4.11 9.64
C THR A 148 -17.53 5.60 9.65
N TRP A 149 -17.29 6.38 8.57
CA TRP A 149 -17.47 7.83 8.56
C TRP A 149 -18.88 8.30 8.16
N ASN A 150 -19.87 7.45 8.39
CA ASN A 150 -21.25 7.80 8.05
C ASN A 150 -21.74 9.03 8.82
N GLY A 151 -22.26 10.01 8.08
CA GLY A 151 -22.80 11.24 8.66
C GLY A 151 -21.79 12.38 8.84
N THR A 152 -20.53 12.18 8.44
CA THR A 152 -19.50 13.24 8.42
C THR A 152 -19.98 14.46 7.64
N LYS A 153 -19.83 15.64 8.22
CA LYS A 153 -20.19 16.92 7.61
C LYS A 153 -18.98 17.70 7.13
N TRP A 154 -17.93 17.71 7.92
CA TRP A 154 -16.70 18.44 7.63
C TRP A 154 -15.54 17.47 7.49
N ILE A 155 -14.67 17.72 6.54
CA ILE A 155 -13.43 16.99 6.36
C ILE A 155 -12.30 17.99 6.51
N VAL A 156 -11.41 17.71 7.44
CA VAL A 156 -10.20 18.51 7.70
C VAL A 156 -9.03 17.76 7.06
N ASN A 157 -8.38 18.42 6.11
CA ASN A 157 -7.12 17.99 5.53
C ASN A 157 -5.99 18.77 6.17
N VAL A 158 -4.95 18.07 6.62
CA VAL A 158 -3.72 18.68 7.10
C VAL A 158 -2.55 18.03 6.39
N ASP A 159 -1.68 18.83 5.78
CA ASP A 159 -0.48 18.37 5.07
C ASP A 159 0.77 18.84 5.86
N ILE A 160 1.65 17.90 6.19
CA ILE A 160 2.90 18.20 6.92
C ILE A 160 3.96 18.58 5.89
N GLN A 161 4.59 19.73 6.07
CA GLN A 161 5.60 20.22 5.15
C GLN A 161 6.90 19.41 5.27
N GLY A 162 7.29 18.72 4.19
CA GLY A 162 8.58 18.04 4.12
C GLY A 162 8.84 17.08 5.28
N PHE A 163 7.85 16.28 5.68
CA PHE A 163 7.89 15.44 6.87
C PHE A 163 9.20 14.64 7.02
N PHE A 164 9.60 13.92 5.96
CA PHE A 164 10.82 13.09 6.00
C PHE A 164 12.11 13.91 6.13
N ASP A 165 12.13 15.14 5.65
CA ASP A 165 13.29 16.00 5.69
C ASP A 165 13.39 16.80 7.01
N ASN A 166 12.26 16.94 7.74
CA ASN A 166 12.16 17.78 8.94
C ASN A 166 11.96 16.99 10.24
N MET A 167 12.00 15.67 10.21
CA MET A 167 11.85 14.84 11.42
C MET A 167 12.99 15.12 12.41
N ASN A 168 12.65 15.51 13.64
CA ASN A 168 13.63 15.82 14.67
C ASN A 168 14.27 14.54 15.23
N HIS A 169 15.58 14.36 15.05
CA HIS A 169 16.33 13.16 15.47
C HIS A 169 16.29 12.95 16.98
N LYS A 170 16.48 14.04 17.76
CA LYS A 170 16.44 13.95 19.22
C LYS A 170 15.09 13.47 19.72
N LEU A 171 14.01 14.11 19.24
CA LEU A 171 12.65 13.69 19.60
C LEU A 171 12.37 12.23 19.19
N LEU A 172 12.82 11.80 18.00
CA LEU A 172 12.66 10.40 17.59
C LEU A 172 13.39 9.44 18.52
N LEU A 173 14.64 9.74 18.89
CA LEU A 173 15.40 8.91 19.83
C LEU A 173 14.77 8.92 21.23
N ASP A 174 14.25 10.04 21.68
CA ASP A 174 13.50 10.14 22.94
C ASP A 174 12.23 9.27 22.92
N LEU A 175 11.49 9.27 21.80
CA LEU A 175 10.31 8.41 21.60
C LEU A 175 10.68 6.92 21.61
N LEU A 176 11.78 6.57 20.93
CA LEU A 176 12.30 5.20 20.94
C LEU A 176 12.72 4.76 22.35
N SER A 177 13.38 5.63 23.11
CA SER A 177 13.85 5.34 24.47
C SER A 177 12.73 5.08 25.48
N LYS A 178 11.50 5.56 25.20
CA LYS A 178 10.32 5.23 26.02
C LYS A 178 10.03 3.72 26.05
N LYS A 179 10.37 2.99 24.97
CA LYS A 179 10.09 1.55 24.83
C LYS A 179 11.34 0.68 24.77
N ILE A 180 12.48 1.26 24.43
CA ILE A 180 13.75 0.56 24.23
C ILE A 180 14.75 1.04 25.29
N GLU A 181 15.35 0.10 26.00
CA GLU A 181 16.38 0.36 27.01
C GLU A 181 17.80 0.14 26.47
N ASP A 182 17.93 -0.61 25.37
CA ASP A 182 19.21 -0.98 24.76
C ASP A 182 19.90 0.23 24.12
N LYS A 183 20.86 0.82 24.87
CA LYS A 183 21.61 2.01 24.44
C LYS A 183 22.41 1.78 23.16
N ARG A 184 22.99 0.56 22.97
CA ARG A 184 23.77 0.24 21.76
C ARG A 184 22.89 0.26 20.53
N PHE A 185 21.69 -0.29 20.65
CA PHE A 185 20.70 -0.29 19.57
C PHE A 185 20.21 1.14 19.24
N LEU A 186 19.94 1.97 20.25
CA LEU A 186 19.55 3.37 20.05
C LEU A 186 20.69 4.19 19.42
N ASN A 187 21.94 3.97 19.83
CA ASN A 187 23.10 4.63 19.23
C ASN A 187 23.27 4.26 17.76
N LEU A 188 23.04 2.99 17.38
CA LEU A 188 23.07 2.56 15.99
C LEU A 188 22.00 3.29 15.17
N ILE A 189 20.77 3.42 15.69
CA ILE A 189 19.73 4.20 14.99
C ILE A 189 20.16 5.66 14.85
N GLY A 190 20.73 6.25 15.89
CA GLY A 190 21.29 7.62 15.86
C GLY A 190 22.34 7.79 14.75
N SER A 191 23.27 6.85 14.64
CA SER A 191 24.30 6.85 13.59
C SER A 191 23.70 6.71 12.18
N LEU A 192 22.68 5.87 12.00
CA LEU A 192 21.96 5.72 10.73
C LEU A 192 21.22 7.01 10.33
N LEU A 193 20.68 7.75 11.28
CA LEU A 193 20.02 9.04 11.04
C LEU A 193 21.03 10.14 10.65
N GLN A 194 22.21 10.11 11.25
CA GLN A 194 23.27 11.11 11.05
C GLN A 194 24.17 10.83 9.86
N ALA A 195 24.04 9.68 9.19
CA ALA A 195 24.92 9.23 8.12
C ALA A 195 25.03 10.21 6.92
N GLY A 196 24.10 11.13 6.76
CA GLY A 196 24.13 12.14 5.70
C GLY A 196 23.78 11.59 4.30
N TYR A 197 24.02 12.45 3.30
CA TYR A 197 23.86 12.06 1.90
C TYR A 197 24.92 12.72 1.02
N LEU A 198 25.19 12.09 -0.12
CA LEU A 198 26.02 12.63 -1.19
C LEU A 198 25.11 13.08 -2.35
N GLU A 199 25.23 14.35 -2.70
CA GLU A 199 24.58 14.97 -3.87
C GLU A 199 25.66 15.62 -4.74
N GLU A 200 25.73 15.25 -6.02
CA GLU A 200 26.79 15.70 -6.94
C GLU A 200 28.21 15.54 -6.36
N TRP A 201 28.45 14.43 -5.65
CA TRP A 201 29.70 14.07 -4.96
C TRP A 201 30.10 15.02 -3.81
N LYS A 202 29.19 15.91 -3.38
CA LYS A 202 29.38 16.73 -2.17
C LYS A 202 28.65 16.09 -1.00
N PHE A 203 29.33 16.02 0.15
CA PHE A 203 28.73 15.50 1.38
C PHE A 203 27.86 16.57 2.05
N HIS A 204 26.69 16.13 2.47
CA HIS A 204 25.75 16.93 3.26
C HIS A 204 25.41 16.15 4.53
N GLY A 205 25.70 16.75 5.68
CA GLY A 205 25.27 16.21 6.98
C GLY A 205 23.75 16.32 7.14
N THR A 206 23.15 15.33 7.78
CA THR A 206 21.72 15.39 8.17
C THR A 206 21.60 15.70 9.65
N TYR A 207 21.10 16.88 9.97
CA TYR A 207 20.78 17.31 11.33
C TYR A 207 19.31 17.02 11.68
N SER A 208 18.50 16.80 10.69
CA SER A 208 17.08 16.43 10.79
C SER A 208 16.70 15.53 9.61
N GLY A 209 15.59 14.80 9.76
CA GLY A 209 15.03 13.99 8.70
C GLY A 209 15.62 12.59 8.59
N THR A 210 14.93 11.78 7.82
CA THR A 210 15.40 10.45 7.41
C THR A 210 15.47 10.42 5.88
N PRO A 211 16.49 9.76 5.28
CA PRO A 211 16.57 9.69 3.84
C PRO A 211 15.29 9.09 3.24
N GLN A 212 14.64 9.83 2.34
CA GLN A 212 13.55 9.26 1.54
C GLN A 212 14.13 8.11 0.70
N GLY A 213 13.79 6.87 1.03
CA GLY A 213 14.35 5.66 0.39
C GLY A 213 15.22 4.81 1.32
N GLY A 214 15.52 5.26 2.53
CA GLY A 214 16.04 4.39 3.60
C GLY A 214 15.04 3.29 3.95
N ILE A 215 15.53 2.09 4.25
CA ILE A 215 14.67 0.91 4.51
C ILE A 215 13.97 1.04 5.87
N CYS A 216 14.62 1.58 6.89
CA CYS A 216 14.02 1.80 8.21
C CYS A 216 13.21 3.12 8.30
N SER A 217 13.33 4.05 7.34
CA SER A 217 12.64 5.34 7.38
C SER A 217 11.11 5.23 7.53
N PRO A 218 10.41 4.28 6.86
CA PRO A 218 8.97 4.13 7.02
C PRO A 218 8.51 3.75 8.43
N ILE A 219 9.21 2.83 9.10
CA ILE A 219 8.85 2.44 10.48
C ILE A 219 9.16 3.55 11.48
N LEU A 220 10.30 4.24 11.32
CA LEU A 220 10.66 5.40 12.14
C LEU A 220 9.63 6.53 11.99
N SER A 221 9.17 6.77 10.76
CA SER A 221 8.06 7.67 10.43
C SER A 221 6.78 7.34 11.19
N ASN A 222 6.39 6.06 11.20
CA ASN A 222 5.20 5.63 11.92
C ASN A 222 5.36 5.75 13.43
N ILE A 223 6.54 5.47 13.98
CA ILE A 223 6.83 5.66 15.41
C ILE A 223 6.68 7.13 15.80
N TYR A 224 7.25 8.04 15.00
CA TYR A 224 7.16 9.47 15.24
C TYR A 224 5.71 9.99 15.18
N LEU A 225 4.95 9.59 14.17
CA LEU A 225 3.56 10.02 13.98
C LEU A 225 2.55 9.26 14.86
N ASN A 226 2.97 8.22 15.57
CA ASN A 226 2.11 7.55 16.54
C ASN A 226 1.69 8.47 17.69
N GLU A 227 2.51 9.46 18.05
CA GLU A 227 2.15 10.49 19.03
C GLU A 227 0.95 11.33 18.53
N LEU A 228 0.91 11.63 17.20
CA LEU A 228 -0.26 12.28 16.58
C LEU A 228 -1.49 11.37 16.63
N ASP A 229 -1.33 10.07 16.38
CA ASP A 229 -2.44 9.12 16.44
C ASP A 229 -3.03 9.05 17.85
N ILE A 230 -2.18 8.99 18.89
CA ILE A 230 -2.59 8.99 20.31
C ILE A 230 -3.31 10.31 20.63
N PHE A 231 -2.77 11.45 20.21
CA PHE A 231 -3.42 12.75 20.39
C PHE A 231 -4.81 12.79 19.75
N LEU A 232 -4.94 12.32 18.51
CA LEU A 232 -6.23 12.30 17.80
C LEU A 232 -7.23 11.31 18.43
N GLU A 233 -6.78 10.18 18.96
CA GLU A 233 -7.62 9.23 19.69
C GLU A 233 -8.17 9.86 20.98
N ASN A 234 -7.34 10.58 21.74
CA ASN A 234 -7.75 11.26 22.95
C ASN A 234 -8.72 12.42 22.63
N LEU A 235 -8.39 13.23 21.65
CA LEU A 235 -9.27 14.29 21.17
C LEU A 235 -10.63 13.73 20.69
N ALA A 236 -10.62 12.56 20.04
CA ALA A 236 -11.86 11.89 19.66
C ALA A 236 -12.67 11.40 20.86
N LYS A 237 -12.03 10.88 21.91
CA LYS A 237 -12.72 10.46 23.14
C LYS A 237 -13.42 11.65 23.81
N GLU A 238 -12.76 12.80 23.88
CA GLU A 238 -13.30 14.03 24.47
C GLU A 238 -14.44 14.64 23.62
N PHE A 239 -14.25 14.65 22.30
CA PHE A 239 -15.20 15.27 21.37
C PHE A 239 -16.47 14.44 21.14
N ASN A 240 -16.38 13.11 21.19
CA ASN A 240 -17.47 12.20 20.82
C ASN A 240 -18.55 12.20 21.90
N THR A 241 -19.77 12.66 21.56
CA THR A 241 -20.91 12.71 22.45
C THR A 241 -22.15 12.04 21.86
N GLY A 242 -23.04 11.55 22.72
CA GLY A 242 -24.28 10.90 22.35
C GLY A 242 -24.12 9.48 21.77
N ALA A 243 -24.94 8.51 22.17
CA ALA A 243 -24.89 7.15 21.61
C ALA A 243 -25.45 7.09 20.19
N ARG A 244 -26.53 7.80 19.92
CA ARG A 244 -27.20 7.92 18.63
C ARG A 244 -27.86 9.27 18.49
N ARG A 245 -28.10 9.69 17.23
CA ARG A 245 -28.83 10.93 16.95
C ARG A 245 -30.26 10.85 17.49
N ARG A 246 -30.79 11.94 18.01
CA ARG A 246 -32.22 12.07 18.31
C ARG A 246 -33.05 11.83 17.05
N ALA A 247 -34.26 11.32 17.21
CA ALA A 247 -35.18 11.13 16.10
C ALA A 247 -35.56 12.48 15.49
N ASN A 248 -35.60 12.56 14.16
CA ASN A 248 -36.09 13.75 13.46
C ASN A 248 -37.57 13.94 13.83
N PRO A 249 -37.97 15.11 14.39
CA PRO A 249 -39.35 15.35 14.84
C PRO A 249 -40.40 15.14 13.75
N LEU A 250 -40.16 15.63 12.53
CA LEU A 250 -41.07 15.46 11.40
C LEU A 250 -41.17 13.99 10.97
N TYR A 251 -40.05 13.26 10.91
CA TYR A 251 -40.05 11.85 10.59
C TYR A 251 -40.82 11.03 11.64
N LYS A 252 -40.65 11.35 12.92
CA LYS A 252 -41.35 10.72 14.03
C LYS A 252 -42.85 11.02 13.95
N HIS A 253 -43.25 12.27 13.65
CA HIS A 253 -44.64 12.66 13.48
C HIS A 253 -45.35 11.85 12.39
N TYR A 254 -44.81 11.83 11.17
CA TYR A 254 -45.40 11.04 10.07
C TYR A 254 -45.39 9.53 10.35
N THR A 255 -44.38 9.02 11.01
CA THR A 255 -44.30 7.61 11.40
C THR A 255 -45.39 7.27 12.42
N HIS A 256 -45.62 8.18 13.38
CA HIS A 256 -46.68 8.02 14.37
C HIS A 256 -48.08 8.04 13.71
N ARG A 257 -48.37 9.04 12.84
CA ARG A 257 -49.63 9.08 12.10
C ARG A 257 -49.91 7.83 11.32
N ILE A 258 -48.96 7.32 10.54
CA ILE A 258 -49.10 6.10 9.79
C ILE A 258 -49.39 4.89 10.72
N ARG A 259 -48.73 4.85 11.89
CA ARG A 259 -48.93 3.80 12.89
C ARG A 259 -50.35 3.86 13.49
N VAL A 260 -50.88 5.06 13.80
CA VAL A 260 -52.22 5.25 14.34
C VAL A 260 -53.26 4.80 13.32
N ILE A 261 -53.12 5.23 12.06
CA ILE A 261 -54.01 4.85 10.99
C ILE A 261 -54.06 3.33 10.80
N ARG A 262 -52.91 2.67 10.80
CA ARG A 262 -52.86 1.18 10.70
C ARG A 262 -53.54 0.49 11.88
N LYS A 263 -53.34 0.99 13.10
CA LYS A 263 -54.06 0.46 14.27
C LYS A 263 -55.57 0.62 14.18
N GLN A 264 -56.06 1.74 13.61
CA GLN A 264 -57.49 1.96 13.39
C GLN A 264 -58.09 0.99 12.36
N VAL A 265 -57.31 0.63 11.32
CA VAL A 265 -57.70 -0.43 10.36
C VAL A 265 -57.71 -1.81 11.01
N ASP A 266 -56.66 -2.14 11.77
CA ASP A 266 -56.55 -3.43 12.47
C ASP A 266 -57.67 -3.61 13.51
N ALA A 267 -58.17 -2.49 14.09
CA ALA A 267 -59.31 -2.48 15.02
C ALA A 267 -60.67 -2.40 14.32
N GLY A 268 -60.75 -2.48 12.99
CA GLY A 268 -62.00 -2.40 12.23
C GLY A 268 -62.66 -1.03 12.20
N MET A 269 -62.00 -0.01 12.72
CA MET A 269 -62.53 1.37 12.78
C MET A 269 -62.49 2.16 11.46
N ARG A 270 -61.67 1.71 10.52
CA ARG A 270 -61.52 2.34 9.19
C ARG A 270 -61.32 1.28 8.10
N ASP A 271 -61.88 1.55 6.91
CA ASP A 271 -61.73 0.65 5.77
C ASP A 271 -60.31 0.69 5.16
N GLN A 272 -59.76 -0.48 4.86
CA GLN A 272 -58.39 -0.60 4.35
C GLN A 272 -58.20 0.07 2.99
N LYS A 273 -59.20 0.11 2.13
CA LYS A 273 -59.10 0.71 0.79
C LYS A 273 -59.02 2.24 0.84
N THR A 274 -59.83 2.88 1.64
CA THR A 274 -59.91 4.35 1.79
C THR A 274 -58.65 4.91 2.48
N VAL A 275 -58.06 4.13 3.37
CA VAL A 275 -56.87 4.53 4.14
C VAL A 275 -55.58 4.35 3.35
N GLN A 276 -55.54 3.51 2.33
CA GLN A 276 -54.33 3.23 1.57
C GLN A 276 -53.76 4.48 0.86
N GLU A 277 -54.60 5.34 0.35
CA GLU A 277 -54.19 6.60 -0.29
C GLU A 277 -53.59 7.56 0.73
N GLU A 278 -54.22 7.72 1.91
CA GLU A 278 -53.72 8.55 3.00
C GLU A 278 -52.33 8.06 3.49
N ILE A 279 -52.19 6.75 3.70
CA ILE A 279 -50.89 6.17 4.07
C ILE A 279 -49.86 6.41 2.99
N SER A 280 -50.22 6.25 1.71
CA SER A 280 -49.30 6.49 0.59
C SER A 280 -48.87 7.94 0.51
N ALA A 281 -49.77 8.91 0.74
CA ALA A 281 -49.47 10.34 0.80
C ALA A 281 -48.50 10.66 1.96
N LEU A 282 -48.79 10.17 3.16
CA LEU A 282 -47.92 10.34 4.33
C LEU A 282 -46.51 9.68 4.13
N GLU A 283 -46.48 8.53 3.50
CA GLU A 283 -45.23 7.87 3.15
C GLU A 283 -44.44 8.68 2.10
N LYS A 284 -45.07 9.30 1.11
CA LYS A 284 -44.42 10.19 0.14
C LYS A 284 -43.72 11.35 0.83
N VAL A 285 -44.35 11.96 1.83
CA VAL A 285 -43.78 13.07 2.60
C VAL A 285 -42.69 12.60 3.55
N ARG A 286 -42.88 11.47 4.20
CA ARG A 286 -41.89 10.88 5.14
C ARG A 286 -40.62 10.39 4.45
N ARG A 287 -40.72 9.78 3.28
CA ARG A 287 -39.58 9.16 2.56
C ARG A 287 -38.37 10.08 2.34
N PRO A 288 -38.51 11.38 2.04
CA PRO A 288 -37.37 12.28 1.89
C PRO A 288 -36.75 12.73 3.21
N LEU A 289 -37.41 12.54 4.34
CA LEU A 289 -36.92 12.96 5.64
C LEU A 289 -35.92 11.95 6.22
N PRO A 290 -34.80 12.41 6.84
CA PRO A 290 -33.92 11.54 7.59
C PRO A 290 -34.60 11.05 8.87
N SER A 291 -34.40 9.79 9.23
CA SER A 291 -34.96 9.23 10.47
C SER A 291 -34.33 9.82 11.74
N GLY A 292 -33.01 10.15 11.68
CA GLY A 292 -32.31 10.90 12.72
C GLY A 292 -32.17 12.36 12.34
N ASP A 293 -32.10 13.24 13.34
CA ASP A 293 -31.89 14.68 13.13
C ASP A 293 -30.45 14.95 12.63
N PRO A 294 -30.26 15.47 11.40
CA PRO A 294 -28.93 15.77 10.88
C PRO A 294 -28.22 16.90 11.64
N LEU A 295 -28.99 17.73 12.35
CA LEU A 295 -28.50 18.91 13.07
C LEU A 295 -28.46 18.69 14.58
N ASP A 296 -28.60 17.46 15.04
CA ASP A 296 -28.56 17.12 16.46
C ASP A 296 -27.25 17.58 17.12
N PRO A 297 -27.29 18.59 18.00
CA PRO A 297 -26.08 19.12 18.65
C PRO A 297 -25.53 18.17 19.71
N SER A 298 -26.33 17.22 20.20
CA SER A 298 -25.92 16.26 21.19
C SER A 298 -25.16 15.06 20.62
N PHE A 299 -25.12 14.92 19.27
CA PHE A 299 -24.42 13.84 18.60
C PHE A 299 -23.22 14.36 17.82
N LYS A 300 -22.04 14.16 18.36
CA LYS A 300 -20.76 14.56 17.77
C LYS A 300 -19.83 13.38 17.57
N ARG A 301 -19.08 13.38 16.49
CA ARG A 301 -18.05 12.35 16.19
C ARG A 301 -16.85 12.99 15.52
N LEU A 302 -15.69 12.60 15.98
CA LEU A 302 -14.41 12.80 15.33
C LEU A 302 -13.89 11.43 14.86
N HIS A 303 -13.64 11.33 13.59
CA HIS A 303 -12.98 10.18 12.97
C HIS A 303 -11.68 10.65 12.34
N PHE A 304 -10.66 9.82 12.30
CA PHE A 304 -9.46 10.11 11.55
C PHE A 304 -8.93 8.87 10.83
N CYS A 305 -8.14 9.07 9.81
CA CYS A 305 -7.47 8.03 9.05
C CYS A 305 -6.13 8.57 8.57
N ARG A 306 -5.05 7.87 8.88
CA ARG A 306 -3.69 8.24 8.51
C ARG A 306 -3.06 7.17 7.60
N TYR A 307 -2.37 7.63 6.57
CA TYR A 307 -1.56 6.82 5.70
C TYR A 307 -0.19 7.47 5.52
N ALA A 308 0.81 7.01 6.27
CA ALA A 308 2.11 7.67 6.43
C ALA A 308 1.94 9.10 6.97
N ASP A 309 2.43 10.11 6.24
CA ASP A 309 2.30 11.53 6.52
C ASP A 309 0.96 12.14 6.05
N ASP A 310 0.26 11.48 5.13
CA ASP A 310 -1.08 11.89 4.69
C ASP A 310 -2.14 11.49 5.70
N PHE A 311 -2.94 12.43 6.21
CA PHE A 311 -4.08 12.12 7.07
C PHE A 311 -5.27 13.05 6.87
N VAL A 312 -6.42 12.54 7.20
CA VAL A 312 -7.70 13.26 7.10
C VAL A 312 -8.51 13.05 8.37
N ILE A 313 -9.29 14.07 8.76
CA ILE A 313 -10.17 14.02 9.91
C ILE A 313 -11.59 14.29 9.44
N GLY A 314 -12.53 13.43 9.83
CA GLY A 314 -13.97 13.57 9.56
C GLY A 314 -14.71 14.03 10.80
N VAL A 315 -15.46 15.13 10.70
CA VAL A 315 -16.15 15.74 11.84
C VAL A 315 -17.67 15.73 11.62
N ILE A 316 -18.38 15.15 12.59
CA ILE A 316 -19.82 15.35 12.77
C ILE A 316 -19.99 16.41 13.83
N GLY A 317 -20.21 17.63 13.42
CA GLY A 317 -20.31 18.82 14.29
C GLY A 317 -20.53 20.08 13.48
N SER A 318 -20.35 21.23 14.11
CA SER A 318 -20.37 22.54 13.49
C SER A 318 -19.05 22.85 12.75
N LYS A 319 -19.04 23.88 11.92
CA LYS A 319 -17.83 24.35 11.25
C LYS A 319 -16.80 24.90 12.26
N ARG A 320 -17.28 25.62 13.28
CA ARG A 320 -16.43 26.16 14.36
C ARG A 320 -15.69 25.06 15.11
N GLU A 321 -16.36 23.94 15.38
CA GLU A 321 -15.72 22.78 16.02
C GLU A 321 -14.67 22.14 15.11
N ALA A 322 -14.92 22.04 13.80
CA ALA A 322 -13.91 21.56 12.85
C ALA A 322 -12.71 22.51 12.76
N GLU A 323 -12.92 23.82 12.85
CA GLU A 323 -11.86 24.84 12.92
C GLU A 323 -11.06 24.73 14.22
N ALA A 324 -11.73 24.53 15.36
CA ALA A 324 -11.07 24.31 16.64
C ALA A 324 -10.20 23.02 16.64
N ILE A 325 -10.72 21.92 16.07
CA ILE A 325 -9.98 20.67 15.91
C ILE A 325 -8.75 20.90 15.03
N MET A 326 -8.90 21.60 13.91
CA MET A 326 -7.77 21.92 13.03
C MET A 326 -6.72 22.76 13.76
N GLY A 327 -7.12 23.75 14.55
CA GLY A 327 -6.23 24.56 15.38
C GLY A 327 -5.46 23.73 16.39
N ALA A 328 -6.15 22.86 17.14
CA ALA A 328 -5.53 21.96 18.13
C ALA A 328 -4.51 21.01 17.48
N VAL A 329 -4.84 20.46 16.31
CA VAL A 329 -3.92 19.58 15.54
C VAL A 329 -2.69 20.37 15.07
N LYS A 330 -2.87 21.57 14.54
CA LYS A 330 -1.75 22.43 14.11
C LYS A 330 -0.81 22.76 15.27
N THR A 331 -1.39 23.15 16.41
CA THR A 331 -0.62 23.42 17.63
C THR A 331 0.16 22.18 18.08
N PHE A 332 -0.47 21.01 18.14
CA PHE A 332 0.20 19.77 18.51
C PHE A 332 1.36 19.41 17.56
N ILE A 333 1.16 19.53 16.26
CA ILE A 333 2.21 19.25 15.26
C ILE A 333 3.38 20.21 15.44
N SER A 334 3.13 21.49 15.67
CA SER A 334 4.22 22.48 15.79
C SER A 334 4.95 22.41 17.14
N THR A 335 4.22 22.28 18.24
CA THR A 335 4.80 22.32 19.59
C THR A 335 5.39 20.98 20.01
N THR A 336 4.65 19.89 19.82
CA THR A 336 5.02 18.56 20.29
C THR A 336 5.86 17.81 19.29
N LEU A 337 5.44 17.77 18.03
CA LEU A 337 6.18 17.08 16.96
C LEU A 337 7.26 17.96 16.33
N LYS A 338 7.31 19.24 16.61
CA LYS A 338 8.29 20.19 16.04
C LYS A 338 8.34 20.13 14.50
N LEU A 339 7.17 20.03 13.89
CA LEU A 339 6.99 19.95 12.44
C LEU A 339 6.18 21.16 11.94
N ASN A 340 6.42 21.55 10.69
CA ASN A 340 5.70 22.62 10.05
C ASN A 340 4.54 22.08 9.21
N ILE A 341 3.46 22.87 9.10
CA ILE A 341 2.27 22.55 8.30
C ILE A 341 2.35 23.29 6.99
N ALA A 342 1.98 22.63 5.91
CA ALA A 342 1.79 23.26 4.61
C ALA A 342 0.42 23.94 4.57
N GLU A 343 0.37 25.24 4.94
CA GLU A 343 -0.88 26.03 5.05
C GLU A 343 -1.67 26.02 3.73
N GLU A 344 -0.99 26.13 2.58
CA GLU A 344 -1.63 26.15 1.25
C GLU A 344 -2.43 24.88 0.93
N LYS A 345 -2.08 23.76 1.55
CA LYS A 345 -2.71 22.47 1.32
C LYS A 345 -3.63 22.05 2.46
N SER A 346 -3.49 22.70 3.61
CA SER A 346 -4.29 22.40 4.80
C SER A 346 -5.59 23.21 4.77
N HIS A 347 -6.73 22.52 4.74
CA HIS A 347 -8.03 23.18 4.58
C HIS A 347 -9.18 22.35 5.13
N ILE A 348 -10.28 23.04 5.43
CA ILE A 348 -11.54 22.42 5.85
C ILE A 348 -12.54 22.50 4.70
N VAL A 349 -13.13 21.37 4.33
CA VAL A 349 -14.16 21.31 3.30
C VAL A 349 -15.44 20.68 3.84
N HIS A 350 -16.59 21.17 3.37
CA HIS A 350 -17.83 20.46 3.61
C HIS A 350 -17.85 19.16 2.79
N ALA A 351 -18.24 18.04 3.43
CA ALA A 351 -18.16 16.71 2.81
C ALA A 351 -18.95 16.59 1.49
N SER A 352 -19.94 17.47 1.24
CA SER A 352 -20.65 17.51 -0.06
C SER A 352 -19.80 18.05 -1.22
N LYS A 353 -18.81 18.90 -0.94
CA LYS A 353 -17.84 19.36 -1.95
C LYS A 353 -16.81 18.27 -2.25
N GLY A 354 -16.44 17.51 -1.22
CA GLY A 354 -15.49 16.42 -1.30
C GLY A 354 -14.04 16.88 -1.23
N THR A 355 -13.17 15.94 -0.91
CA THR A 355 -11.72 16.14 -0.84
C THR A 355 -10.97 14.95 -1.45
N SER A 356 -9.72 15.18 -1.84
CA SER A 356 -8.85 14.12 -2.35
C SER A 356 -8.07 13.47 -1.20
N PHE A 357 -8.09 12.14 -1.14
CA PHE A 357 -7.27 11.37 -0.23
C PHE A 357 -6.87 10.04 -0.90
N LEU A 358 -5.61 9.68 -0.85
CA LEU A 358 -5.06 8.45 -1.44
C LEU A 358 -5.56 8.20 -2.89
N GLY A 359 -5.56 9.25 -3.72
CA GLY A 359 -5.96 9.14 -5.13
C GLY A 359 -7.44 8.94 -5.39
N TYR A 360 -8.30 8.97 -4.35
CA TYR A 360 -9.76 8.99 -4.45
C TYR A 360 -10.32 10.37 -4.09
N THR A 361 -11.53 10.65 -4.50
CA THR A 361 -12.32 11.76 -3.97
C THR A 361 -13.33 11.22 -2.96
N ILE A 362 -13.20 11.66 -1.71
CA ILE A 362 -14.13 11.36 -0.63
C ILE A 362 -15.22 12.40 -0.65
N LYS A 363 -16.48 11.99 -0.81
CA LYS A 363 -17.60 12.93 -0.94
C LYS A 363 -18.89 12.33 -0.39
N THR A 364 -19.73 13.12 0.27
CA THR A 364 -21.07 12.68 0.65
C THR A 364 -22.02 12.71 -0.54
N TYR A 365 -22.81 11.66 -0.67
CA TYR A 365 -23.86 11.62 -1.68
C TYR A 365 -25.06 12.44 -1.24
N THR A 366 -25.50 13.37 -2.09
CA THR A 366 -26.65 14.24 -1.83
C THR A 366 -27.88 13.87 -2.67
N GLY A 367 -27.84 12.79 -3.44
CA GLY A 367 -28.87 12.43 -4.41
C GLY A 367 -30.09 11.73 -3.78
N ARG A 368 -31.23 11.88 -4.48
CA ARG A 368 -32.53 11.32 -4.09
C ARG A 368 -32.74 9.86 -4.58
N LYS A 369 -31.69 9.09 -4.87
CA LYS A 369 -31.83 7.73 -5.40
C LYS A 369 -32.41 6.74 -4.39
N ILE A 370 -33.40 5.98 -4.82
CA ILE A 370 -33.92 4.83 -4.10
C ILE A 370 -32.91 3.68 -4.26
N ILE A 371 -32.38 3.21 -3.15
CA ILE A 371 -31.47 2.05 -3.13
C ILE A 371 -32.31 0.81 -2.89
N LYS A 372 -32.10 -0.22 -3.73
CA LYS A 372 -32.59 -1.55 -3.45
C LYS A 372 -31.57 -2.22 -2.52
N THR A 373 -31.97 -2.56 -1.31
CA THR A 373 -31.13 -3.29 -0.35
C THR A 373 -31.86 -4.54 0.12
N ARG A 374 -31.10 -5.52 0.61
CA ARG A 374 -31.64 -6.77 1.18
C ARG A 374 -31.56 -6.67 2.70
N ARG A 375 -32.66 -6.92 3.38
CA ARG A 375 -32.71 -7.02 4.84
C ARG A 375 -33.32 -8.39 5.18
N GLY A 376 -32.48 -9.35 5.59
CA GLY A 376 -32.85 -10.74 5.68
C GLY A 376 -33.25 -11.28 4.29
N SER A 377 -34.37 -11.96 4.19
CA SER A 377 -34.95 -12.52 2.95
C SER A 377 -35.63 -11.47 2.06
N ARG A 378 -35.93 -10.27 2.56
CA ARG A 378 -36.76 -9.27 1.85
C ARG A 378 -35.90 -8.22 1.12
N HIS A 379 -36.27 -7.94 -0.14
CA HIS A 379 -35.75 -6.79 -0.89
C HIS A 379 -36.51 -5.53 -0.49
N ILE A 380 -35.80 -4.57 0.08
CA ILE A 380 -36.38 -3.31 0.54
C ILE A 380 -35.89 -2.18 -0.40
N ARG A 381 -36.82 -1.34 -0.84
CA ARG A 381 -36.52 -0.07 -1.50
C ARG A 381 -36.35 0.99 -0.41
N MET A 382 -35.12 1.42 -0.22
CA MET A 382 -34.79 2.38 0.81
C MET A 382 -34.23 3.64 0.16
N LYS A 383 -34.72 4.82 0.52
CA LYS A 383 -33.99 6.04 0.27
C LYS A 383 -32.84 6.08 1.27
N SER A 384 -31.62 6.07 0.79
CA SER A 384 -30.48 6.39 1.65
C SER A 384 -30.53 7.88 1.93
N VAL A 385 -31.10 8.20 3.07
CA VAL A 385 -31.22 9.58 3.53
C VAL A 385 -30.00 9.96 4.39
N SER A 386 -29.30 8.96 4.90
CA SER A 386 -28.00 9.18 5.51
C SER A 386 -27.03 9.64 4.44
N LYS A 387 -26.38 10.77 4.68
CA LYS A 387 -25.27 11.26 3.87
C LYS A 387 -24.11 10.27 4.00
N GLN A 388 -24.21 9.13 3.30
CA GLN A 388 -23.12 8.18 3.24
C GLN A 388 -21.95 8.82 2.53
N LEU A 389 -20.83 8.81 3.18
CA LEU A 389 -19.58 9.15 2.55
C LEU A 389 -19.33 8.12 1.45
N GLN A 390 -18.95 8.57 0.27
CA GLN A 390 -18.69 7.72 -0.88
C GLN A 390 -17.32 8.01 -1.44
N LEU A 391 -16.69 6.97 -1.93
CA LEU A 391 -15.42 7.04 -2.62
C LEU A 391 -15.65 7.18 -4.11
N HIS A 392 -15.00 8.14 -4.75
CA HIS A 392 -15.15 8.39 -6.18
C HIS A 392 -13.80 8.39 -6.89
N ILE A 393 -13.81 8.01 -8.17
CA ILE A 393 -12.66 8.24 -9.05
C ILE A 393 -12.58 9.75 -9.29
N PRO A 394 -11.41 10.39 -9.06
CA PRO A 394 -11.26 11.83 -9.29
C PRO A 394 -11.60 12.26 -10.72
N ALA A 395 -12.17 13.42 -10.88
CA ALA A 395 -12.48 13.99 -12.19
C ALA A 395 -11.22 14.07 -13.07
N GLY A 396 -11.37 13.76 -14.36
CA GLY A 396 -10.26 13.76 -15.32
C GLY A 396 -9.23 12.63 -15.16
N ARG A 397 -9.31 11.82 -14.10
CA ARG A 397 -8.30 10.76 -13.85
C ARG A 397 -8.28 9.69 -14.94
N LEU A 398 -9.45 9.25 -15.38
CA LEU A 398 -9.57 8.23 -16.44
C LEU A 398 -9.11 8.77 -17.79
N GLU A 399 -9.35 10.04 -18.06
CA GLU A 399 -8.87 10.73 -19.25
C GLU A 399 -7.35 10.86 -19.25
N LYS A 400 -6.75 11.33 -18.15
CA LYS A 400 -5.30 11.38 -17.96
C LYS A 400 -4.65 10.00 -18.13
N PHE A 401 -5.29 8.95 -17.61
CA PHE A 401 -4.82 7.58 -17.80
C PHE A 401 -4.88 7.16 -19.27
N CYS A 402 -5.99 7.41 -19.94
CA CYS A 402 -6.16 7.13 -21.38
C CYS A 402 -5.06 7.80 -22.23
N THR A 403 -4.78 9.07 -21.94
CA THR A 403 -3.75 9.85 -22.65
C THR A 403 -2.35 9.33 -22.35
N SER A 404 -2.03 9.10 -21.07
CA SER A 404 -0.71 8.60 -20.65
C SER A 404 -0.37 7.22 -21.24
N LYS A 405 -1.41 6.37 -21.40
CA LYS A 405 -1.28 5.04 -22.02
C LYS A 405 -1.45 5.06 -23.54
N LYS A 406 -1.71 6.23 -24.14
CA LYS A 406 -1.86 6.42 -25.59
C LYS A 406 -2.98 5.56 -26.21
N TYR A 407 -4.08 5.32 -25.47
CA TYR A 407 -5.22 4.56 -26.02
C TYR A 407 -6.01 5.36 -27.06
N GLY A 408 -5.91 6.69 -27.06
CA GLY A 408 -6.61 7.58 -27.96
C GLY A 408 -7.20 8.81 -27.29
N ASN A 409 -8.25 9.37 -27.88
CA ASN A 409 -8.95 10.53 -27.32
C ASN A 409 -10.14 10.06 -26.49
N TYR A 410 -10.07 10.32 -25.16
CA TYR A 410 -11.09 9.91 -24.20
C TYR A 410 -12.42 10.64 -24.39
N GLN A 411 -12.39 11.94 -24.70
CA GLN A 411 -13.60 12.76 -24.86
C GLN A 411 -14.37 12.36 -26.13
N LYS A 412 -13.65 12.25 -27.27
CA LYS A 412 -14.21 11.90 -28.58
C LYS A 412 -14.42 10.40 -28.80
N LEU A 413 -14.10 9.54 -27.84
CA LEU A 413 -14.15 8.06 -27.96
C LEU A 413 -13.39 7.52 -29.18
N LYS A 414 -12.35 8.22 -29.64
CA LYS A 414 -11.52 7.78 -30.78
C LYS A 414 -10.29 7.03 -30.28
N ALA A 415 -10.29 5.70 -30.40
CA ALA A 415 -9.14 4.86 -30.07
C ALA A 415 -8.06 4.92 -31.14
N ARG A 416 -6.78 4.80 -30.71
CA ARG A 416 -5.58 4.73 -31.57
C ARG A 416 -4.81 3.45 -31.31
N HIS A 417 -4.08 2.97 -32.31
CA HIS A 417 -3.10 1.90 -32.11
C HIS A 417 -1.86 2.44 -31.38
N ARG A 418 -1.13 1.57 -30.72
CA ARG A 418 0.07 1.92 -29.94
C ARG A 418 1.31 1.41 -30.66
N THR A 419 1.96 2.30 -31.42
CA THR A 419 3.14 1.97 -32.25
C THR A 419 4.27 1.31 -31.46
N GLN A 420 4.45 1.71 -30.21
CA GLN A 420 5.49 1.19 -29.31
C GLN A 420 5.40 -0.33 -29.03
N PHE A 421 4.28 -0.96 -29.36
CA PHE A 421 4.07 -2.39 -29.15
C PHE A 421 4.19 -3.23 -30.43
N LEU A 422 4.33 -2.62 -31.60
CA LEU A 422 4.28 -3.36 -32.87
C LEU A 422 5.38 -4.43 -32.98
N ASN A 423 6.53 -4.21 -32.36
CA ASN A 423 7.66 -5.15 -32.38
C ASN A 423 7.58 -6.24 -31.28
N GLN A 424 6.58 -6.17 -30.37
CA GLN A 424 6.39 -7.16 -29.32
C GLN A 424 5.52 -8.31 -29.81
N SER A 425 5.62 -9.49 -29.17
CA SER A 425 4.72 -10.61 -29.41
C SER A 425 3.28 -10.25 -29.02
N GLU A 426 2.29 -10.92 -29.61
CA GLU A 426 0.88 -10.68 -29.27
C GLU A 426 0.57 -11.01 -27.81
N VAL A 427 1.22 -12.02 -27.24
CA VAL A 427 1.12 -12.39 -25.82
C VAL A 427 1.59 -11.23 -24.94
N GLU A 428 2.72 -10.61 -25.27
CA GLU A 428 3.23 -9.46 -24.52
C GLU A 428 2.31 -8.24 -24.66
N ILE A 429 1.80 -7.97 -25.85
CA ILE A 429 0.86 -6.87 -26.10
C ILE A 429 -0.39 -7.04 -25.23
N ILE A 430 -1.05 -8.21 -25.30
CA ILE A 430 -2.27 -8.49 -24.55
C ILE A 430 -1.99 -8.47 -23.05
N SER A 431 -0.87 -9.04 -22.62
CA SER A 431 -0.47 -9.04 -21.20
C SER A 431 -0.27 -7.61 -20.66
N ALA A 432 0.39 -6.74 -21.43
CA ALA A 432 0.60 -5.35 -21.06
C ALA A 432 -0.73 -4.57 -20.95
N TYR A 433 -1.61 -4.72 -21.96
CA TYR A 433 -2.93 -4.09 -21.94
C TYR A 433 -3.78 -4.59 -20.76
N ASN A 434 -3.79 -5.91 -20.51
CA ASN A 434 -4.50 -6.51 -19.37
C ASN A 434 -3.99 -5.97 -18.03
N ALA A 435 -2.67 -5.92 -17.86
CA ALA A 435 -2.04 -5.44 -16.62
C ALA A 435 -2.39 -3.97 -16.34
N GLU A 436 -2.36 -3.13 -17.36
CA GLU A 436 -2.66 -1.70 -17.24
C GLU A 436 -4.11 -1.45 -16.79
N LEU A 437 -5.08 -2.06 -17.45
CA LEU A 437 -6.49 -1.84 -17.13
C LEU A 437 -6.92 -2.54 -15.83
N ARG A 438 -6.45 -3.77 -15.61
CA ARG A 438 -6.70 -4.52 -14.36
C ARG A 438 -6.13 -3.77 -13.16
N GLY A 439 -4.91 -3.23 -13.28
CA GLY A 439 -4.28 -2.42 -12.24
C GLY A 439 -5.11 -1.18 -11.90
N LEU A 440 -5.62 -0.46 -12.91
CA LEU A 440 -6.51 0.68 -12.69
C LEU A 440 -7.84 0.26 -12.06
N ALA A 441 -8.46 -0.80 -12.56
CA ALA A 441 -9.73 -1.30 -12.04
C ALA A 441 -9.59 -1.75 -10.58
N ASN A 442 -8.54 -2.52 -10.27
CA ASN A 442 -8.26 -2.97 -8.91
C ASN A 442 -7.99 -1.78 -7.97
N TYR A 443 -7.22 -0.78 -8.42
CA TYR A 443 -6.96 0.40 -7.60
C TYR A 443 -8.24 1.16 -7.24
N TYR A 444 -9.19 1.31 -8.20
CA TYR A 444 -10.48 1.99 -7.99
C TYR A 444 -11.63 1.04 -7.63
N ALA A 445 -11.32 -0.14 -7.11
CA ALA A 445 -12.33 -1.14 -6.76
C ALA A 445 -13.36 -0.64 -5.73
N LEU A 446 -12.92 0.17 -4.76
CA LEU A 446 -13.78 0.74 -3.72
C LEU A 446 -14.62 1.93 -4.20
N ALA A 447 -14.38 2.44 -5.42
CA ALA A 447 -15.13 3.59 -5.91
C ALA A 447 -16.59 3.23 -6.20
N THR A 448 -17.50 4.08 -5.75
CA THR A 448 -18.93 3.92 -6.00
C THR A 448 -19.22 3.89 -7.50
N GLY A 449 -19.78 2.77 -7.96
CA GLY A 449 -20.09 2.56 -9.36
C GLY A 449 -18.86 2.38 -10.25
N ALA A 450 -17.76 1.83 -9.73
CA ALA A 450 -16.48 1.66 -10.43
C ALA A 450 -16.64 1.03 -11.82
N LYS A 451 -17.37 -0.08 -11.95
CA LYS A 451 -17.62 -0.74 -13.25
C LYS A 451 -18.25 0.21 -14.29
N ALA A 452 -19.29 0.92 -13.90
CA ALA A 452 -19.97 1.87 -14.80
C ALA A 452 -19.06 3.04 -15.20
N ARG A 453 -18.26 3.56 -14.28
CA ARG A 453 -17.34 4.68 -14.54
C ARG A 453 -16.18 4.27 -15.45
N ILE A 454 -15.64 3.07 -15.26
CA ILE A 454 -14.52 2.54 -16.07
C ILE A 454 -14.98 2.07 -17.46
N SER A 455 -16.27 1.81 -17.69
CA SER A 455 -16.79 1.24 -18.93
C SER A 455 -16.43 2.03 -20.18
N LYS A 456 -16.43 3.37 -20.11
CA LYS A 456 -16.01 4.25 -21.22
C LYS A 456 -14.52 4.02 -21.58
N LEU A 457 -13.66 3.95 -20.57
CA LEU A 457 -12.23 3.67 -20.75
C LEU A 457 -12.00 2.24 -21.26
N TYR A 458 -12.74 1.27 -20.73
CA TYR A 458 -12.68 -0.13 -21.15
C TYR A 458 -12.95 -0.28 -22.66
N ARG A 459 -13.96 0.41 -23.18
CA ARG A 459 -14.26 0.41 -24.62
C ARG A 459 -13.09 0.96 -25.45
N LEU A 460 -12.51 2.09 -25.04
CA LEU A 460 -11.34 2.67 -25.71
C LEU A 460 -10.13 1.75 -25.64
N TRP A 461 -9.87 1.16 -24.49
CA TRP A 461 -8.80 0.20 -24.26
C TRP A 461 -8.93 -1.01 -25.20
N GLN A 462 -10.12 -1.60 -25.31
CA GLN A 462 -10.39 -2.76 -26.15
C GLN A 462 -10.19 -2.44 -27.64
N VAL A 463 -10.78 -1.34 -28.11
CA VAL A 463 -10.63 -0.92 -29.52
C VAL A 463 -9.17 -0.53 -29.83
N SER A 464 -8.45 0.09 -28.90
CA SER A 464 -7.03 0.41 -29.03
C SER A 464 -6.18 -0.87 -29.16
N LEU A 465 -6.47 -1.90 -28.38
CA LEU A 465 -5.81 -3.19 -28.47
C LEU A 465 -6.04 -3.83 -29.85
N PHE A 466 -7.29 -3.89 -30.30
CA PHE A 466 -7.61 -4.47 -31.60
C PHE A 466 -6.94 -3.69 -32.75
N LYS A 467 -6.92 -2.37 -32.69
CA LYS A 467 -6.18 -1.55 -33.67
C LYS A 467 -4.67 -1.80 -33.64
N THR A 468 -4.09 -2.04 -32.44
CA THR A 468 -2.66 -2.33 -32.32
C THR A 468 -2.32 -3.69 -32.93
N LEU A 469 -3.15 -4.70 -32.69
CA LEU A 469 -2.98 -6.02 -33.27
C LEU A 469 -3.26 -6.00 -34.80
N ALA A 470 -4.25 -5.24 -35.25
CA ALA A 470 -4.56 -5.06 -36.68
C ALA A 470 -3.38 -4.41 -37.41
N ALA A 471 -2.79 -3.37 -36.86
CA ALA A 471 -1.59 -2.73 -37.41
C ALA A 471 -0.40 -3.70 -37.43
N LYS A 472 -0.20 -4.52 -36.38
CA LYS A 472 0.85 -5.54 -36.34
C LYS A 472 0.65 -6.62 -37.40
N ARG A 473 -0.58 -7.14 -37.54
CA ARG A 473 -0.94 -8.20 -38.51
C ARG A 473 -1.18 -7.67 -39.94
N LYS A 474 -1.08 -6.35 -40.15
CA LYS A 474 -1.43 -5.70 -41.45
C LYS A 474 -2.83 -6.10 -41.97
N THR A 475 -3.83 -6.08 -41.07
CA THR A 475 -5.20 -6.52 -41.36
C THR A 475 -6.24 -5.56 -40.74
N THR A 476 -7.52 -5.86 -40.91
CA THR A 476 -8.61 -5.04 -40.36
C THR A 476 -8.92 -5.37 -38.91
N VAL A 477 -9.48 -4.40 -38.18
CA VAL A 477 -9.89 -4.56 -36.76
C VAL A 477 -10.95 -5.66 -36.60
N ASN A 478 -11.86 -5.79 -37.58
CA ASN A 478 -12.90 -6.82 -37.53
C ASN A 478 -12.32 -8.23 -37.64
N LYS A 479 -11.38 -8.46 -38.57
CA LYS A 479 -10.67 -9.75 -38.71
C LYS A 479 -9.93 -10.11 -37.41
N VAL A 480 -9.28 -9.13 -36.76
CA VAL A 480 -8.64 -9.34 -35.46
C VAL A 480 -9.68 -9.69 -34.38
N ALA A 481 -10.79 -8.96 -34.29
CA ALA A 481 -11.82 -9.23 -33.31
C ALA A 481 -12.41 -10.65 -33.46
N THR A 482 -12.65 -11.07 -34.71
CA THR A 482 -13.13 -12.43 -35.02
C THR A 482 -12.10 -13.50 -34.60
N SER A 483 -10.81 -13.32 -34.97
CA SER A 483 -9.75 -14.29 -34.65
C SER A 483 -9.43 -14.41 -33.16
N LEU A 484 -9.75 -13.41 -32.37
CA LEU A 484 -9.56 -13.42 -30.90
C LEU A 484 -10.80 -13.89 -30.14
N ARG A 485 -11.90 -14.14 -30.81
CA ARG A 485 -13.14 -14.54 -30.15
C ARG A 485 -13.01 -15.97 -29.61
N LEU A 486 -13.37 -16.15 -28.35
CA LEU A 486 -13.39 -17.45 -27.67
C LEU A 486 -14.83 -17.97 -27.60
N ASP A 487 -15.00 -19.28 -27.43
CA ASP A 487 -16.31 -19.96 -27.38
C ASP A 487 -17.24 -19.43 -26.26
N ASP A 488 -16.65 -18.93 -25.16
CA ASP A 488 -17.39 -18.31 -24.05
C ASP A 488 -17.84 -16.86 -24.32
N GLY A 489 -17.69 -16.39 -25.57
CA GLY A 489 -17.99 -15.02 -25.98
C GLY A 489 -17.01 -13.99 -25.45
N GLY A 490 -15.86 -14.40 -24.90
CA GLY A 490 -14.72 -13.55 -24.55
C GLY A 490 -13.77 -13.34 -25.72
N TYR A 491 -12.64 -12.70 -25.43
CA TYR A 491 -11.54 -12.56 -26.36
C TYR A 491 -10.26 -13.11 -25.73
N GLY A 492 -9.37 -13.68 -26.52
CA GLY A 492 -8.10 -14.22 -26.07
C GLY A 492 -7.26 -14.76 -27.21
N ILE A 493 -6.07 -15.25 -26.89
CA ILE A 493 -5.21 -15.98 -27.82
C ILE A 493 -4.76 -17.28 -27.17
N HIS A 494 -4.62 -18.30 -28.02
CA HIS A 494 -3.94 -19.54 -27.67
C HIS A 494 -2.45 -19.38 -27.95
N TYR A 495 -1.60 -19.88 -27.07
CA TYR A 495 -0.16 -19.83 -27.24
C TYR A 495 0.49 -21.03 -26.53
N GLN A 496 1.63 -21.46 -27.03
CA GLN A 496 2.32 -22.64 -26.52
C GLN A 496 3.46 -22.26 -25.56
N VAL A 497 3.54 -22.94 -24.43
CA VAL A 497 4.62 -22.81 -23.45
C VAL A 497 5.09 -24.21 -23.05
N LYS A 498 6.33 -24.53 -23.30
CA LYS A 498 6.92 -25.86 -22.97
C LYS A 498 6.05 -27.03 -23.46
N GLY A 499 5.57 -26.94 -24.70
CA GLY A 499 4.73 -27.99 -25.31
C GLY A 499 3.23 -27.95 -24.89
N GLN A 500 2.86 -27.18 -23.90
CA GLN A 500 1.46 -27.08 -23.44
C GLN A 500 0.76 -25.87 -24.06
N MET A 501 -0.44 -26.06 -24.57
CA MET A 501 -1.32 -25.00 -25.03
C MET A 501 -1.92 -24.25 -23.84
N ARG A 502 -1.80 -22.92 -23.87
CA ARG A 502 -2.39 -22.02 -22.87
C ARG A 502 -3.22 -20.94 -23.55
N THR A 503 -4.25 -20.47 -22.85
CA THR A 503 -5.09 -19.38 -23.33
C THR A 503 -4.85 -18.12 -22.50
N LEU A 504 -4.42 -17.04 -23.15
CA LEU A 504 -4.34 -15.72 -22.54
C LEU A 504 -5.64 -14.96 -22.85
N ARG A 505 -6.52 -14.83 -21.86
CA ARG A 505 -7.79 -14.12 -21.99
C ARG A 505 -7.62 -12.61 -21.85
N LEU A 506 -8.36 -11.84 -22.62
CA LEU A 506 -8.50 -10.40 -22.42
C LEU A 506 -9.28 -10.12 -21.12
N PHE A 507 -8.86 -9.06 -20.42
CA PHE A 507 -9.57 -8.60 -19.24
C PHE A 507 -11.02 -8.25 -19.58
N ARG A 508 -11.98 -8.77 -18.81
CA ARG A 508 -13.43 -8.52 -18.98
C ARG A 508 -13.96 -7.76 -17.78
N LEU A 509 -14.38 -6.52 -18.01
CA LEU A 509 -14.93 -5.67 -16.94
C LEU A 509 -16.26 -6.23 -16.39
N LYS A 510 -17.04 -6.93 -17.18
CA LYS A 510 -18.31 -7.56 -16.75
C LYS A 510 -18.09 -8.64 -15.69
N THR A 511 -17.13 -9.52 -15.91
CA THR A 511 -16.80 -10.64 -15.01
C THR A 511 -15.73 -10.28 -13.96
N TRP A 512 -15.19 -9.05 -14.02
CA TRP A 512 -14.22 -8.61 -13.02
C TRP A 512 -14.87 -8.55 -11.64
N GLU A 513 -14.30 -9.29 -10.71
CA GLU A 513 -14.65 -9.24 -9.30
C GLU A 513 -13.88 -8.13 -8.62
N GLN A 514 -14.59 -7.29 -7.87
CA GLN A 514 -13.94 -6.24 -7.10
C GLN A 514 -13.17 -6.88 -5.94
N PRO A 515 -11.85 -6.62 -5.82
CA PRO A 515 -11.11 -7.08 -4.65
C PRO A 515 -11.79 -6.59 -3.37
N ARG A 516 -12.07 -7.52 -2.48
CA ARG A 516 -12.58 -7.20 -1.15
C ARG A 516 -11.42 -6.91 -0.22
N VAL A 517 -11.61 -5.96 0.67
CA VAL A 517 -10.70 -5.73 1.79
C VAL A 517 -11.16 -6.66 2.90
N ASP A 518 -10.31 -7.59 3.29
CA ASP A 518 -10.55 -8.36 4.50
C ASP A 518 -9.99 -7.57 5.69
N SER A 519 -10.89 -6.94 6.44
CA SER A 519 -10.51 -6.16 7.61
C SER A 519 -10.43 -7.02 8.89
N SER A 520 -10.89 -8.27 8.84
CA SER A 520 -10.94 -9.16 10.02
C SER A 520 -9.53 -9.57 10.50
N GLU A 521 -8.55 -9.61 9.58
CA GLU A 521 -7.17 -9.99 9.89
C GLU A 521 -6.23 -8.80 10.13
N LEU A 522 -6.72 -7.54 10.06
CA LEU A 522 -5.85 -6.36 10.15
C LEU A 522 -5.18 -6.20 11.51
N ASP A 523 -5.86 -6.60 12.55
CA ASP A 523 -5.39 -6.48 13.95
C ASP A 523 -4.84 -7.81 14.50
N VAL A 524 -4.77 -8.86 13.68
CA VAL A 524 -4.12 -10.12 14.03
C VAL A 524 -2.62 -10.00 13.79
N GLU A 525 -1.83 -10.24 14.83
CA GLU A 525 -0.36 -10.26 14.69
C GLU A 525 0.07 -11.30 13.65
N PRO A 526 0.89 -10.91 12.66
CA PRO A 526 1.43 -11.90 11.75
C PRO A 526 2.29 -12.88 12.54
N ASN A 527 2.01 -14.18 12.42
CA ASN A 527 2.87 -15.21 12.97
C ASN A 527 4.17 -15.26 12.17
N LEU A 528 5.16 -14.46 12.60
CA LEU A 528 6.44 -14.29 11.91
C LEU A 528 7.37 -15.49 12.03
N ALA A 529 7.19 -16.34 13.06
CA ALA A 529 7.98 -17.57 13.20
C ALA A 529 7.81 -18.52 12.02
N LEU A 530 6.60 -18.59 11.45
CA LEU A 530 6.32 -19.40 10.25
C LEU A 530 6.92 -18.82 8.95
N PHE A 531 7.28 -17.54 8.93
CA PHE A 531 7.82 -16.89 7.73
C PHE A 531 9.32 -17.16 7.55
N ILE A 532 10.08 -17.20 8.65
CA ILE A 532 11.54 -17.21 8.65
C ILE A 532 12.12 -18.57 8.20
N MET A 533 11.55 -19.70 8.67
CA MET A 533 12.25 -20.98 8.60
C MET A 533 11.86 -21.90 7.45
N THR A 534 10.67 -21.79 6.89
CA THR A 534 10.11 -22.88 6.07
C THR A 534 9.84 -22.52 4.60
N LYS A 535 9.88 -21.26 4.19
CA LYS A 535 9.32 -20.84 2.90
C LYS A 535 10.24 -20.08 1.94
N SER A 536 11.43 -19.67 2.34
CA SER A 536 12.34 -19.04 1.38
C SER A 536 13.15 -20.10 0.65
N GLU A 537 12.70 -20.48 -0.54
CA GLU A 537 13.46 -21.33 -1.47
C GLU A 537 14.92 -20.87 -1.64
N LEU A 538 15.14 -19.55 -1.61
CA LEU A 538 16.48 -18.97 -1.69
C LEU A 538 17.36 -19.40 -0.51
N ILE A 539 16.84 -19.31 0.71
CA ILE A 539 17.60 -19.70 1.92
C ILE A 539 17.84 -21.21 1.95
N GLN A 540 16.86 -22.02 1.54
CA GLN A 540 17.06 -23.48 1.40
C GLN A 540 18.18 -23.81 0.41
N ARG A 541 18.23 -23.12 -0.73
CA ARG A 541 19.27 -23.29 -1.75
C ARG A 541 20.65 -22.84 -1.24
N LEU A 542 20.72 -21.75 -0.48
CA LEU A 542 21.95 -21.29 0.14
C LEU A 542 22.46 -22.30 1.19
N ASN A 543 21.55 -22.83 2.00
CA ASN A 543 21.85 -23.85 3.03
C ASN A 543 22.22 -25.23 2.44
N ALA A 544 21.86 -25.50 1.20
CA ALA A 544 22.28 -26.72 0.51
C ALA A 544 23.80 -26.80 0.25
N ASN A 545 24.52 -25.69 0.49
CA ASN A 545 25.97 -25.59 0.36
C ASN A 545 26.51 -26.17 -0.94
N LYS A 546 25.84 -25.90 -2.06
CA LYS A 546 26.21 -26.38 -3.39
C LYS A 546 26.17 -25.25 -4.42
N CYS A 547 27.23 -25.15 -5.21
CA CYS A 547 27.26 -24.23 -6.34
C CYS A 547 26.30 -24.69 -7.45
N GLU A 548 25.33 -23.87 -7.83
CA GLU A 548 24.36 -24.23 -8.88
C GLU A 548 24.93 -24.19 -10.30
N TYR A 549 26.20 -23.83 -10.46
CA TYR A 549 26.89 -23.79 -11.74
C TYR A 549 27.93 -24.89 -11.90
N CYS A 550 28.96 -24.94 -11.06
CA CYS A 550 30.02 -25.95 -11.15
C CYS A 550 29.78 -27.16 -10.24
N GLU A 551 28.69 -27.14 -9.44
CA GLU A 551 28.27 -28.21 -8.52
C GLU A 551 29.20 -28.50 -7.35
N THR A 552 30.28 -27.71 -7.16
CA THR A 552 31.16 -27.88 -5.99
C THR A 552 30.37 -27.68 -4.69
N GLU A 553 30.72 -28.44 -3.68
CA GLU A 553 30.24 -28.35 -2.31
C GLU A 553 31.24 -27.63 -1.39
N THR A 554 32.37 -27.17 -1.96
CA THR A 554 33.38 -26.40 -1.26
C THR A 554 33.04 -24.92 -1.31
N GLY A 555 32.72 -24.32 -0.14
CA GLY A 555 32.36 -22.90 0.02
C GLY A 555 33.56 -21.94 0.11
N PRO A 556 33.32 -20.66 0.35
CA PRO A 556 32.02 -20.01 0.64
C PRO A 556 31.12 -19.87 -0.57
N PHE A 557 29.79 -19.81 -0.31
CA PHE A 557 28.76 -19.64 -1.33
C PHE A 557 28.15 -18.23 -1.25
N GLU A 558 27.90 -17.66 -2.42
CA GLU A 558 27.37 -16.31 -2.60
C GLU A 558 26.12 -16.34 -3.49
N VAL A 559 25.20 -15.43 -3.21
CA VAL A 559 23.99 -15.26 -4.02
C VAL A 559 24.27 -14.27 -5.12
N HIS A 560 24.38 -14.73 -6.37
CA HIS A 560 24.37 -13.86 -7.55
C HIS A 560 22.96 -13.38 -7.85
N HIS A 561 22.81 -12.09 -8.14
CA HIS A 561 21.52 -11.44 -8.32
C HIS A 561 21.47 -10.57 -9.57
N VAL A 562 20.45 -10.75 -10.41
CA VAL A 562 20.20 -9.91 -11.59
C VAL A 562 18.99 -9.01 -11.41
N ARG A 563 19.06 -7.81 -12.00
CA ARG A 563 18.01 -6.81 -11.92
C ARG A 563 16.65 -7.32 -12.44
N GLY A 564 16.69 -8.15 -13.47
CA GLY A 564 15.51 -8.79 -14.03
C GLY A 564 15.89 -9.77 -15.12
N LEU A 565 15.14 -10.86 -15.27
CA LEU A 565 15.39 -11.86 -16.31
C LEU A 565 15.36 -11.28 -17.74
N LYS A 566 14.60 -10.19 -17.94
CA LYS A 566 14.57 -9.47 -19.23
C LYS A 566 15.85 -8.70 -19.55
N SER A 567 16.68 -8.42 -18.55
CA SER A 567 18.00 -7.79 -18.76
C SER A 567 19.08 -8.80 -19.17
N ILE A 568 18.79 -10.07 -19.06
CA ILE A 568 19.66 -11.17 -19.51
C ILE A 568 19.33 -11.44 -20.97
N ARG A 569 20.33 -11.33 -21.86
CA ARG A 569 20.13 -11.67 -23.28
C ARG A 569 19.98 -13.18 -23.41
N PRO A 570 18.93 -13.70 -24.07
CA PRO A 570 18.78 -15.13 -24.24
C PRO A 570 19.93 -15.69 -25.07
N GLY A 571 20.63 -16.70 -24.59
CA GLY A 571 21.28 -17.66 -25.44
C GLY A 571 22.80 -17.74 -25.46
N LYS A 572 23.60 -16.85 -24.89
CA LYS A 572 25.07 -16.98 -25.00
C LYS A 572 25.74 -17.75 -23.86
N GLU A 573 25.29 -17.58 -22.64
CA GLU A 573 25.99 -18.19 -21.49
C GLU A 573 25.10 -19.16 -20.70
N LEU A 574 25.68 -20.26 -20.23
CA LEU A 574 24.94 -21.31 -19.54
C LEU A 574 24.23 -20.81 -18.27
N TRP A 575 24.87 -19.96 -17.46
CA TRP A 575 24.27 -19.38 -16.26
C TRP A 575 22.99 -18.58 -16.56
N GLN A 576 22.98 -17.86 -17.69
CA GLN A 576 21.79 -17.12 -18.14
C GLN A 576 20.65 -18.08 -18.50
N ARG A 577 20.97 -19.16 -19.21
CA ARG A 577 20.00 -20.22 -19.55
C ARG A 577 19.44 -20.87 -18.30
N ILE A 578 20.28 -21.17 -17.31
CA ILE A 578 19.86 -21.73 -16.01
C ILE A 578 18.88 -20.79 -15.31
N MET A 579 19.17 -19.50 -15.20
CA MET A 579 18.30 -18.51 -14.54
C MET A 579 16.97 -18.33 -15.28
N ILE A 580 16.99 -18.27 -16.61
CA ILE A 580 15.79 -18.14 -17.44
C ILE A 580 14.94 -19.41 -17.34
N ALA A 581 15.54 -20.59 -17.48
CA ALA A 581 14.84 -21.88 -17.42
C ALA A 581 14.15 -22.09 -16.06
N ARG A 582 14.81 -21.69 -14.99
CA ARG A 582 14.27 -21.77 -13.63
C ARG A 582 13.37 -20.59 -13.26
N ASN A 583 13.23 -19.59 -14.13
CA ASN A 583 12.50 -18.33 -13.90
C ASN A 583 12.92 -17.62 -12.59
N ARG A 584 14.22 -17.61 -12.28
CA ARG A 584 14.80 -17.09 -11.04
C ARG A 584 15.75 -15.94 -11.29
N LYS A 585 15.69 -14.91 -10.43
CA LYS A 585 16.61 -13.76 -10.46
C LYS A 585 17.90 -13.99 -9.67
N THR A 586 18.02 -15.13 -8.99
CA THR A 586 19.16 -15.46 -8.13
C THR A 586 19.75 -16.80 -8.51
N LEU A 587 21.07 -16.93 -8.35
CA LEU A 587 21.84 -18.13 -8.55
C LEU A 587 22.81 -18.28 -7.37
N ILE A 588 22.91 -19.48 -6.77
CA ILE A 588 23.89 -19.75 -5.71
C ILE A 588 25.17 -20.20 -6.35
N LEU A 589 26.24 -19.49 -6.12
CA LEU A 589 27.56 -19.74 -6.71
C LEU A 589 28.64 -19.88 -5.62
N CYS A 590 29.64 -20.69 -5.82
CA CYS A 590 30.87 -20.58 -5.04
C CYS A 590 31.54 -19.22 -5.37
N LYS A 591 32.35 -18.71 -4.46
CA LYS A 591 33.02 -17.40 -4.59
C LYS A 591 33.80 -17.29 -5.90
N ARG A 592 34.51 -18.35 -6.32
CA ARG A 592 35.25 -18.42 -7.59
C ARG A 592 34.33 -18.21 -8.81
N CYS A 593 33.23 -18.97 -8.90
CA CYS A 593 32.28 -18.83 -9.99
C CYS A 593 31.64 -17.44 -10.01
N HIS A 594 31.31 -16.88 -8.86
CA HIS A 594 30.72 -15.54 -8.76
C HIS A 594 31.69 -14.44 -9.22
N GLN A 595 32.95 -14.49 -8.82
CA GLN A 595 33.98 -13.56 -9.27
C GLN A 595 34.22 -13.63 -10.79
N LEU A 596 34.33 -14.84 -11.33
CA LEU A 596 34.50 -15.05 -12.78
C LEU A 596 33.27 -14.56 -13.56
N LEU A 597 32.07 -14.78 -13.04
CA LEU A 597 30.82 -14.29 -13.65
C LEU A 597 30.79 -12.76 -13.66
N THR A 598 31.12 -12.11 -12.54
CA THR A 598 31.17 -10.65 -12.43
C THR A 598 32.21 -10.04 -13.36
N ALA A 599 33.33 -10.72 -13.56
CA ALA A 599 34.39 -10.33 -14.51
C ALA A 599 34.03 -10.65 -15.98
N GLY A 600 32.89 -11.31 -16.26
CA GLY A 600 32.51 -11.73 -17.62
C GLY A 600 33.40 -12.85 -18.20
N LYS A 601 34.11 -13.60 -17.35
CA LYS A 601 35.09 -14.63 -17.71
C LYS A 601 34.67 -16.03 -17.24
N LEU A 602 33.40 -16.28 -16.92
CA LEU A 602 32.94 -17.56 -16.41
C LEU A 602 33.00 -18.65 -17.51
N PRO A 603 33.90 -19.66 -17.41
CA PRO A 603 34.01 -20.71 -18.40
C PRO A 603 32.90 -21.75 -18.23
N PRO A 604 32.71 -22.68 -19.19
CA PRO A 604 31.79 -23.81 -19.01
C PRO A 604 32.08 -24.63 -17.74
N PRO A 605 31.04 -25.25 -17.13
CA PRO A 605 31.19 -25.97 -15.87
C PRO A 605 32.23 -27.11 -15.89
N GLU A 606 32.39 -27.78 -17.04
CA GLU A 606 33.36 -28.85 -17.22
C GLU A 606 34.78 -28.36 -16.98
N ALA A 607 35.12 -27.16 -17.43
CA ALA A 607 36.44 -26.54 -17.22
C ALA A 607 36.72 -26.14 -15.75
N LEU A 608 35.70 -26.15 -14.89
CA LEU A 608 35.79 -25.81 -13.47
C LEU A 608 35.80 -27.04 -12.56
N ARG A 609 35.33 -28.19 -13.05
CA ARG A 609 35.28 -29.46 -12.32
C ARG A 609 36.62 -30.20 -12.35
N CYS A 610 37.50 -29.87 -13.27
CA CYS A 610 38.78 -30.57 -13.50
C CYS A 610 39.96 -29.99 -12.70
N ARG A 611 39.73 -29.25 -11.60
CA ARG A 611 40.82 -28.74 -10.75
C ARG A 611 40.48 -28.81 -9.26
#